data_a9bd69aef249553bd7661b07bd896f62
#
_entry.id   a9bd69aef249553bd7661b07bd896f62
#
_cell.length_a   1.000
_cell.length_b   1.000
_cell.length_c   1.000
_cell.angle_alpha   90.00
_cell.angle_beta   90.00
_cell.angle_gamma   90.00
#
_symmetry.space_group_name_H-M   'P 1'
#
loop_
_entity.id
_entity.type
_entity.pdbx_description
1 polymer ?
#
loop_
_entity_poly.entity_id
_entity_poly.type
_entity_poly.pdbx_seq_one_letter_code
_entity_poly.pdbx_strand_id
1 'polypeptide(L)'
;KTVTLSSALENIPGVANRTFNDQGKITFDDGTTLNNYAYQSHGAIDLRYAYRVSSNVVFGTLAMELGNSTLKQTAENYGFNSVISGPGLTITASQFPTLESYAQGEIAQSGIGQGGVLSTPIQMALVAATVANDGVMMQPRLVNSILDSAGNTVKTMEDTELKQVVSSDIASTIKSYMKYLVDNNLYRWP
;
A
#
# COMPACT_ATOMS: atom_id res chain seq x y z
N LYS A 1 3.18 -2.08 -2.50
CA LYS A 1 2.21 -2.65 -3.46
C LYS A 1 0.75 -2.58 -2.97
N THR A 2 0.49 -2.67 -1.67
CA THR A 2 -0.89 -2.55 -1.14
C THR A 2 -1.54 -1.23 -1.51
N VAL A 3 -0.82 -0.10 -1.40
CA VAL A 3 -1.30 1.22 -1.83
C VAL A 3 -1.62 1.25 -3.33
N THR A 4 -0.75 0.66 -4.15
CA THR A 4 -0.96 0.56 -5.60
C THR A 4 -2.15 -0.33 -5.94
N LEU A 5 -2.32 -1.45 -5.22
CA LEU A 5 -3.50 -2.32 -5.36
C LEU A 5 -4.78 -1.55 -5.02
N SER A 6 -4.79 -0.79 -3.92
CA SER A 6 -5.92 0.06 -3.53
C SER A 6 -6.26 1.06 -4.63
N SER A 7 -5.25 1.77 -5.14
CA SER A 7 -5.42 2.75 -6.22
C SER A 7 -5.97 2.11 -7.49
N ALA A 8 -5.45 0.93 -7.87
CA ALA A 8 -5.88 0.23 -9.07
C ALA A 8 -7.34 -0.25 -8.95
N LEU A 9 -7.72 -0.85 -7.80
CA LEU A 9 -9.09 -1.30 -7.56
C LEU A 9 -10.11 -0.15 -7.58
N GLU A 10 -9.71 1.03 -7.15
CA GLU A 10 -10.57 2.22 -7.11
C GLU A 10 -10.68 2.91 -8.48
N ASN A 11 -9.58 2.99 -9.24
CA ASN A 11 -9.49 3.90 -10.39
C ASN A 11 -9.40 3.18 -11.76
N ILE A 12 -9.18 1.85 -11.79
CA ILE A 12 -9.12 1.10 -13.05
C ILE A 12 -10.32 0.15 -13.13
N PRO A 13 -11.34 0.47 -13.96
CA PRO A 13 -12.52 -0.37 -14.08
C PRO A 13 -12.19 -1.82 -14.48
N GLY A 14 -12.73 -2.77 -13.73
CA GLY A 14 -12.59 -4.20 -14.04
C GLY A 14 -11.21 -4.81 -13.76
N VAL A 15 -10.29 -4.09 -13.16
CA VAL A 15 -8.90 -4.54 -12.90
C VAL A 15 -8.82 -5.84 -12.10
N ALA A 16 -9.76 -6.08 -11.19
CA ALA A 16 -9.80 -7.30 -10.37
C ALA A 16 -9.96 -8.58 -11.22
N ASN A 17 -10.60 -8.47 -12.39
CA ASN A 17 -10.87 -9.58 -13.31
C ASN A 17 -9.91 -9.61 -14.51
N ARG A 18 -8.92 -8.72 -14.53
CA ARG A 18 -7.97 -8.58 -15.64
C ARG A 18 -6.87 -9.64 -15.55
N THR A 19 -6.49 -10.17 -16.73
CA THR A 19 -5.30 -11.00 -16.89
C THR A 19 -4.12 -10.14 -17.32
N PHE A 20 -2.97 -10.35 -16.69
CA PHE A 20 -1.71 -9.67 -16.97
C PHE A 20 -0.71 -10.64 -17.57
N ASN A 21 0.09 -10.19 -18.53
CA ASN A 21 1.18 -10.97 -19.10
C ASN A 21 2.50 -10.59 -18.41
N ASP A 22 2.90 -11.37 -17.42
CA ASP A 22 4.13 -11.14 -16.66
C ASP A 22 5.32 -11.86 -17.29
N GLN A 23 6.12 -11.11 -18.06
CA GLN A 23 7.32 -11.60 -18.76
C GLN A 23 8.60 -11.51 -17.91
N GLY A 24 8.49 -11.21 -16.60
CA GLY A 24 9.64 -11.11 -15.69
C GLY A 24 10.34 -9.77 -15.69
N LYS A 25 10.12 -8.91 -16.70
CA LYS A 25 10.69 -7.57 -16.80
C LYS A 25 9.83 -6.61 -17.62
N ILE A 26 9.99 -5.30 -17.35
CA ILE A 26 9.60 -4.19 -18.21
C ILE A 26 10.87 -3.52 -18.67
N THR A 27 10.98 -3.16 -19.95
CA THR A 27 12.06 -2.33 -20.47
C THR A 27 11.47 -0.97 -20.87
N PHE A 28 12.07 0.11 -20.41
CA PHE A 28 11.67 1.48 -20.69
C PHE A 28 12.42 2.04 -21.92
N ASP A 29 11.94 3.16 -22.49
CA ASP A 29 12.51 3.77 -23.69
C ASP A 29 13.97 4.22 -23.51
N ASP A 30 14.38 4.54 -22.28
CA ASP A 30 15.77 4.89 -21.92
C ASP A 30 16.68 3.67 -21.75
N GLY A 31 16.16 2.45 -21.97
CA GLY A 31 16.89 1.19 -21.84
C GLY A 31 16.97 0.67 -20.39
N THR A 32 16.48 1.40 -19.40
CA THR A 32 16.39 0.91 -18.02
C THR A 32 15.32 -0.18 -17.89
N THR A 33 15.36 -0.98 -16.83
CA THR A 33 14.44 -2.09 -16.65
C THR A 33 13.88 -2.16 -15.23
N LEU A 34 12.64 -2.61 -15.10
CA LEU A 34 12.03 -3.05 -13.86
C LEU A 34 11.83 -4.56 -13.92
N ASN A 35 12.47 -5.29 -13.00
CA ASN A 35 12.50 -6.75 -13.03
C ASN A 35 11.76 -7.35 -11.84
N ASN A 36 11.17 -8.53 -12.04
CA ASN A 36 10.75 -9.38 -10.93
C ASN A 36 11.99 -9.94 -10.19
N TYR A 37 11.75 -10.42 -8.96
CA TYR A 37 12.80 -11.13 -8.23
C TYR A 37 13.35 -12.30 -9.07
N ALA A 38 14.67 -12.40 -9.14
CA ALA A 38 15.39 -13.41 -9.94
C ALA A 38 14.92 -13.49 -11.42
N TYR A 39 14.39 -12.39 -11.98
CA TYR A 39 13.88 -12.32 -13.37
C TYR A 39 12.77 -13.33 -13.68
N GLN A 40 12.05 -13.81 -12.65
CA GLN A 40 11.00 -14.81 -12.83
C GLN A 40 9.85 -14.26 -13.68
N SER A 41 9.52 -14.96 -14.75
CA SER A 41 8.30 -14.77 -15.53
C SER A 41 7.20 -15.65 -14.95
N HIS A 42 6.00 -15.08 -14.80
CA HIS A 42 4.83 -15.80 -14.31
C HIS A 42 3.79 -16.06 -15.41
N GLY A 43 4.03 -15.57 -16.64
CA GLY A 43 3.12 -15.73 -17.76
C GLY A 43 1.81 -14.98 -17.59
N ALA A 44 0.71 -15.60 -18.01
CA ALA A 44 -0.63 -15.03 -17.88
C ALA A 44 -1.17 -15.26 -16.47
N ILE A 45 -1.32 -14.19 -15.67
CA ILE A 45 -1.73 -14.25 -14.27
C ILE A 45 -2.82 -13.20 -13.96
N ASP A 46 -3.67 -13.49 -12.98
CA ASP A 46 -4.65 -12.55 -12.46
C ASP A 46 -4.02 -11.60 -11.42
N LEU A 47 -4.75 -10.57 -11.04
CA LEU A 47 -4.28 -9.56 -10.08
C LEU A 47 -4.01 -10.14 -8.70
N ARG A 48 -4.82 -11.10 -8.23
CA ARG A 48 -4.66 -11.76 -6.94
C ARG A 48 -3.37 -12.58 -6.89
N TYR A 49 -3.09 -13.35 -7.96
CA TYR A 49 -1.85 -14.10 -8.07
C TYR A 49 -0.63 -13.16 -8.20
N ALA A 50 -0.74 -12.08 -8.99
CA ALA A 50 0.31 -11.07 -9.10
C ALA A 50 0.67 -10.44 -7.74
N TYR A 51 -0.34 -10.17 -6.89
CA TYR A 51 -0.13 -9.70 -5.53
C TYR A 51 0.59 -10.76 -4.67
N ARG A 52 0.15 -12.01 -4.74
CA ARG A 52 0.76 -13.14 -4.01
C ARG A 52 2.24 -13.34 -4.33
N VAL A 53 2.61 -13.33 -5.62
CA VAL A 53 4.02 -13.51 -6.04
C VAL A 53 4.83 -12.22 -5.99
N SER A 54 4.19 -11.12 -5.58
CA SER A 54 4.81 -9.80 -5.51
C SER A 54 5.41 -9.35 -6.85
N SER A 55 4.69 -9.57 -7.97
CA SER A 55 5.13 -9.20 -9.30
C SER A 55 5.46 -7.70 -9.40
N ASN A 56 6.69 -7.36 -9.73
CA ASN A 56 7.09 -5.99 -10.01
C ASN A 56 6.55 -5.56 -11.38
N VAL A 57 6.51 -6.48 -12.33
CA VAL A 57 6.00 -6.21 -13.69
C VAL A 57 4.54 -5.76 -13.64
N VAL A 58 3.68 -6.52 -12.97
CA VAL A 58 2.25 -6.18 -12.91
C VAL A 58 2.04 -4.87 -12.13
N PHE A 59 2.66 -4.71 -10.97
CA PHE A 59 2.46 -3.50 -10.15
C PHE A 59 3.15 -2.26 -10.73
N GLY A 60 4.26 -2.40 -11.44
CA GLY A 60 4.86 -1.32 -12.22
C GLY A 60 3.96 -0.90 -13.39
N THR A 61 3.39 -1.86 -14.12
CA THR A 61 2.41 -1.59 -15.19
C THR A 61 1.18 -0.84 -14.67
N LEU A 62 0.62 -1.29 -13.55
CA LEU A 62 -0.52 -0.62 -12.92
C LEU A 62 -0.17 0.81 -12.48
N ALA A 63 1.02 1.03 -11.95
CA ALA A 63 1.48 2.36 -11.56
C ALA A 63 1.58 3.32 -12.76
N MET A 64 2.11 2.85 -13.89
CA MET A 64 2.16 3.63 -15.13
C MET A 64 0.77 3.94 -15.68
N GLU A 65 -0.15 2.96 -15.64
CA GLU A 65 -1.54 3.12 -16.08
C GLU A 65 -2.31 4.14 -15.21
N LEU A 66 -2.10 4.11 -13.88
CA LEU A 66 -2.68 5.07 -12.93
C LEU A 66 -2.09 6.48 -13.11
N GLY A 67 -0.82 6.55 -13.46
CA GLY A 67 -0.04 7.77 -13.42
C GLY A 67 0.33 8.20 -11.99
N ASN A 68 1.37 9.05 -11.89
CA ASN A 68 1.88 9.50 -10.60
C ASN A 68 0.84 10.26 -9.77
N SER A 69 0.04 11.12 -10.37
CA SER A 69 -0.95 11.96 -9.67
C SER A 69 -1.96 11.11 -8.91
N THR A 70 -2.56 10.11 -9.58
CA THR A 70 -3.58 9.23 -8.97
C THR A 70 -2.97 8.37 -7.87
N LEU A 71 -1.79 7.78 -8.15
CA LEU A 71 -1.10 6.92 -7.20
C LEU A 71 -0.64 7.70 -5.95
N LYS A 72 -0.13 8.91 -6.14
CA LYS A 72 0.26 9.81 -5.06
C LYS A 72 -0.95 10.22 -4.21
N GLN A 73 -2.07 10.56 -4.82
CA GLN A 73 -3.30 10.89 -4.10
C GLN A 73 -3.75 9.71 -3.20
N THR A 74 -3.68 8.48 -3.72
CA THR A 74 -3.98 7.29 -2.89
C THR A 74 -2.98 7.13 -1.76
N ALA A 75 -1.67 7.33 -2.01
CA ALA A 75 -0.66 7.29 -0.95
C ALA A 75 -0.91 8.36 0.13
N GLU A 76 -1.28 9.58 -0.26
CA GLU A 76 -1.65 10.66 0.66
C GLU A 76 -2.94 10.35 1.44
N ASN A 77 -3.88 9.64 0.83
CA ASN A 77 -5.04 9.13 1.56
C ASN A 77 -4.63 8.14 2.66
N TYR A 78 -3.59 7.34 2.45
CA TYR A 78 -2.98 6.49 3.47
C TYR A 78 -2.03 7.25 4.43
N GLY A 79 -1.93 8.58 4.35
CA GLY A 79 -1.15 9.42 5.27
C GLY A 79 0.29 9.66 4.85
N PHE A 80 0.74 9.22 3.66
CA PHE A 80 2.04 9.65 3.12
C PHE A 80 2.08 11.17 2.94
N ASN A 81 3.26 11.75 2.96
CA ASN A 81 3.53 13.18 2.85
C ASN A 81 2.94 14.03 4.01
N SER A 82 2.46 13.40 5.08
CA SER A 82 1.86 14.08 6.23
C SER A 82 2.38 13.55 7.55
N VAL A 83 2.52 14.43 8.53
CA VAL A 83 2.76 14.02 9.92
C VAL A 83 1.46 13.51 10.52
N ILE A 84 1.48 12.33 11.10
CA ILE A 84 0.33 11.74 11.81
C ILE A 84 0.61 11.82 13.30
N SER A 85 -0.30 12.43 14.07
CA SER A 85 -0.14 12.55 15.52
C SER A 85 -1.35 11.99 16.26
N GLY A 86 -1.09 11.48 17.47
CA GLY A 86 -2.10 11.00 18.38
C GLY A 86 -1.58 10.97 19.82
N PRO A 87 -2.40 10.55 20.78
CA PRO A 87 -2.01 10.53 22.20
C PRO A 87 -0.72 9.78 22.47
N GLY A 88 0.35 10.51 22.87
CA GLY A 88 1.67 9.97 23.17
C GLY A 88 2.53 9.62 21.95
N LEU A 89 2.12 9.97 20.72
CA LEU A 89 2.80 9.57 19.50
C LEU A 89 2.76 10.66 18.44
N THR A 90 3.89 10.87 17.77
CA THR A 90 4.00 11.65 16.52
C THR A 90 4.84 10.85 15.55
N ILE A 91 4.27 10.58 14.37
CA ILE A 91 4.91 9.80 13.30
C ILE A 91 5.46 10.77 12.27
N THR A 92 6.77 10.67 12.02
CA THR A 92 7.42 11.41 10.94
C THR A 92 6.78 11.06 9.60
N ALA A 93 6.56 12.07 8.74
CA ALA A 93 5.96 11.88 7.43
C ALA A 93 6.75 10.87 6.58
N SER A 94 6.06 9.85 6.12
CA SER A 94 6.52 9.01 5.02
C SER A 94 6.44 9.80 3.71
N GLN A 95 7.26 9.46 2.72
CA GLN A 95 7.36 10.24 1.49
C GLN A 95 6.87 9.43 0.29
N PHE A 96 6.05 10.06 -0.53
CA PHE A 96 5.70 9.60 -1.87
C PHE A 96 6.03 10.70 -2.87
N PRO A 97 6.81 10.44 -3.94
CA PRO A 97 7.34 11.48 -4.81
C PRO A 97 6.28 12.08 -5.72
N THR A 98 6.51 13.34 -6.15
CA THR A 98 5.84 13.95 -7.30
C THR A 98 6.73 13.74 -8.51
N LEU A 99 6.21 13.08 -9.54
CA LEU A 99 6.92 12.71 -10.76
C LEU A 99 6.17 13.24 -11.99
N GLU A 100 6.92 13.63 -12.99
CA GLU A 100 6.36 14.03 -14.27
C GLU A 100 5.85 12.81 -15.05
N SER A 101 4.84 13.01 -15.90
CA SER A 101 4.17 11.92 -16.62
C SER A 101 5.08 11.14 -17.57
N TYR A 102 6.17 11.74 -18.02
CA TYR A 102 7.16 11.08 -18.87
C TYR A 102 8.15 10.20 -18.10
N ALA A 103 8.24 10.34 -16.77
CA ALA A 103 9.15 9.58 -15.92
C ALA A 103 8.64 8.16 -15.64
N GLN A 104 8.33 7.39 -16.67
CA GLN A 104 7.63 6.09 -16.60
C GLN A 104 8.36 5.07 -15.72
N GLY A 105 9.70 5.01 -15.81
CA GLY A 105 10.52 4.12 -14.97
C GLY A 105 10.40 4.44 -13.47
N GLU A 106 10.44 5.73 -13.12
CA GLU A 106 10.31 6.18 -11.73
C GLU A 106 8.88 5.99 -11.21
N ILE A 107 7.86 6.22 -12.05
CA ILE A 107 6.46 5.95 -11.72
C ILE A 107 6.28 4.45 -11.45
N ALA A 108 6.80 3.57 -12.30
CA ALA A 108 6.73 2.13 -12.11
C ALA A 108 7.43 1.70 -10.82
N GLN A 109 8.62 2.26 -10.50
CA GLN A 109 9.33 2.00 -9.25
C GLN A 109 8.53 2.47 -8.03
N SER A 110 7.91 3.66 -8.10
CA SER A 110 7.08 4.16 -6.99
C SER A 110 5.90 3.22 -6.71
N GLY A 111 5.31 2.63 -7.74
CA GLY A 111 4.21 1.67 -7.62
C GLY A 111 4.57 0.35 -6.92
N ILE A 112 5.84 -0.01 -6.89
CA ILE A 112 6.33 -1.17 -6.13
C ILE A 112 6.93 -0.80 -4.78
N GLY A 113 6.92 0.49 -4.41
CA GLY A 113 7.43 1.01 -3.15
C GLY A 113 8.93 1.24 -3.15
N GLN A 114 9.50 1.59 -4.31
CA GLN A 114 10.93 1.89 -4.50
C GLN A 114 11.15 3.30 -5.07
N GLY A 115 12.38 3.59 -5.48
CA GLY A 115 12.76 4.93 -5.95
C GLY A 115 12.65 5.96 -4.83
N GLY A 116 11.90 7.04 -5.07
CA GLY A 116 11.71 8.12 -4.09
C GLY A 116 10.70 7.84 -2.97
N VAL A 117 10.15 6.61 -2.87
CA VAL A 117 9.21 6.25 -1.80
C VAL A 117 9.97 5.89 -0.54
N LEU A 118 9.70 6.60 0.56
CA LEU A 118 10.24 6.32 1.89
C LEU A 118 9.09 6.12 2.87
N SER A 119 9.16 5.07 3.67
CA SER A 119 8.10 4.76 4.63
C SER A 119 8.66 4.35 5.99
N THR A 120 8.06 4.86 7.06
CA THR A 120 8.33 4.35 8.40
C THR A 120 7.63 3.01 8.62
N PRO A 121 8.16 2.11 9.46
CA PRO A 121 7.48 0.85 9.79
C PRO A 121 6.07 1.05 10.33
N ILE A 122 5.86 2.09 11.15
CA ILE A 122 4.55 2.39 11.72
C ILE A 122 3.55 2.87 10.64
N GLN A 123 4.00 3.58 9.60
CA GLN A 123 3.18 3.94 8.45
C GLN A 123 2.67 2.69 7.74
N MET A 124 3.53 1.68 7.56
CA MET A 124 3.12 0.41 6.94
C MET A 124 2.17 -0.39 7.83
N ALA A 125 2.33 -0.31 9.16
CA ALA A 125 1.37 -0.88 10.09
C ALA A 125 -0.01 -0.18 10.00
N LEU A 126 -0.04 1.15 9.83
CA LEU A 126 -1.29 1.89 9.61
C LEU A 126 -1.96 1.51 8.29
N VAL A 127 -1.20 1.29 7.21
CA VAL A 127 -1.77 0.78 5.94
C VAL A 127 -2.45 -0.57 6.16
N ALA A 128 -1.79 -1.50 6.86
CA ALA A 128 -2.36 -2.82 7.14
C ALA A 128 -3.58 -2.72 8.07
N ALA A 129 -3.51 -1.89 9.12
CA ALA A 129 -4.61 -1.66 10.05
C ALA A 129 -5.83 -1.05 9.35
N THR A 130 -5.63 -0.10 8.43
CA THR A 130 -6.69 0.50 7.61
C THR A 130 -7.42 -0.56 6.79
N VAL A 131 -6.69 -1.45 6.12
CA VAL A 131 -7.30 -2.57 5.38
C VAL A 131 -8.06 -3.51 6.32
N ALA A 132 -7.51 -3.83 7.49
CA ALA A 132 -8.15 -4.70 8.48
C ALA A 132 -9.42 -4.09 9.06
N ASN A 133 -9.48 -2.76 9.17
CA ASN A 133 -10.60 -1.97 9.70
C ASN A 133 -11.50 -1.42 8.58
N ASP A 134 -11.81 -2.25 7.59
CA ASP A 134 -12.76 -2.00 6.50
C ASP A 134 -12.53 -0.67 5.75
N GLY A 135 -11.24 -0.29 5.63
CA GLY A 135 -10.78 0.89 4.90
C GLY A 135 -10.75 2.19 5.72
N VAL A 136 -11.11 2.14 7.00
CA VAL A 136 -11.05 3.30 7.91
C VAL A 136 -9.70 3.37 8.61
N MET A 137 -8.98 4.46 8.43
CA MET A 137 -7.76 4.76 9.17
C MET A 137 -8.09 5.38 10.52
N MET A 138 -7.63 4.74 11.59
CA MET A 138 -7.76 5.24 12.96
C MET A 138 -6.53 6.05 13.38
N GLN A 139 -6.73 7.01 14.26
CA GLN A 139 -5.64 7.74 14.89
C GLN A 139 -4.79 6.78 15.75
N PRO A 140 -3.48 6.66 15.49
CA PRO A 140 -2.60 5.84 16.31
C PRO A 140 -2.40 6.46 17.69
N ARG A 141 -2.27 5.62 18.73
CA ARG A 141 -2.00 6.08 20.09
C ARG A 141 -1.10 5.10 20.86
N LEU A 142 -0.31 5.63 21.77
CA LEU A 142 0.45 4.87 22.77
C LEU A 142 -0.19 4.97 24.16
N VAL A 143 -0.96 6.03 24.41
CA VAL A 143 -1.66 6.26 25.68
C VAL A 143 -3.12 5.87 25.52
N ASN A 144 -3.58 4.95 26.36
CA ASN A 144 -4.97 4.52 26.40
C ASN A 144 -5.78 5.26 27.48
N SER A 145 -5.15 5.48 28.66
CA SER A 145 -5.75 6.19 29.76
C SER A 145 -4.72 6.91 30.62
N ILE A 146 -5.19 7.88 31.38
CA ILE A 146 -4.40 8.58 32.43
C ILE A 146 -5.02 8.18 33.77
N LEU A 147 -4.15 7.76 34.69
CA LEU A 147 -4.55 7.35 36.04
C LEU A 147 -4.03 8.36 37.07
N ASP A 148 -4.73 8.49 38.19
CA ASP A 148 -4.23 9.20 39.38
C ASP A 148 -3.24 8.35 40.17
N SER A 149 -2.69 8.90 41.26
CA SER A 149 -1.74 8.21 42.14
C SER A 149 -2.35 7.01 42.90
N ALA A 150 -3.67 6.91 43.00
CA ALA A 150 -4.41 5.81 43.58
C ALA A 150 -4.79 4.72 42.55
N GLY A 151 -4.49 4.95 41.25
CA GLY A 151 -4.81 4.01 40.17
C GLY A 151 -6.18 4.19 39.58
N ASN A 152 -6.91 5.23 39.93
CA ASN A 152 -8.21 5.52 39.34
C ASN A 152 -8.04 6.19 37.99
N THR A 153 -8.90 5.82 37.01
CA THR A 153 -8.88 6.45 35.69
C THR A 153 -9.38 7.89 35.76
N VAL A 154 -8.51 8.83 35.43
CA VAL A 154 -8.80 10.27 35.33
C VAL A 154 -9.33 10.61 33.93
N LYS A 155 -8.76 9.97 32.92
CA LYS A 155 -9.14 10.20 31.53
C LYS A 155 -8.90 8.95 30.69
N THR A 156 -9.86 8.58 29.87
CA THR A 156 -9.71 7.59 28.78
C THR A 156 -9.55 8.31 27.46
N MET A 157 -8.63 7.84 26.60
CA MET A 157 -8.49 8.34 25.25
C MET A 157 -9.51 7.62 24.35
N GLU A 158 -10.26 8.40 23.58
CA GLU A 158 -11.27 7.85 22.69
C GLU A 158 -10.65 7.35 21.37
N ASP A 159 -11.35 6.41 20.74
CA ASP A 159 -11.04 5.96 19.39
C ASP A 159 -11.46 7.07 18.41
N THR A 160 -10.50 7.56 17.64
CA THR A 160 -10.71 8.64 16.68
C THR A 160 -10.47 8.15 15.27
N GLU A 161 -11.47 8.24 14.42
CA GLU A 161 -11.32 8.01 12.99
C GLU A 161 -10.63 9.20 12.33
N LEU A 162 -9.57 8.94 11.57
CA LEU A 162 -8.91 9.97 10.78
C LEU A 162 -9.58 10.13 9.41
N LYS A 163 -9.85 9.01 8.73
CA LYS A 163 -10.35 9.03 7.36
C LYS A 163 -10.82 7.66 6.88
N GLN A 164 -11.88 7.62 6.08
CA GLN A 164 -12.18 6.50 5.18
C GLN A 164 -11.21 6.59 3.99
N VAL A 165 -10.23 5.70 3.91
CA VAL A 165 -9.16 5.73 2.89
C VAL A 165 -9.61 5.06 1.60
N VAL A 166 -10.25 3.89 1.72
CA VAL A 166 -10.87 3.13 0.63
C VAL A 166 -12.22 2.61 1.08
N SER A 167 -13.10 2.26 0.15
CA SER A 167 -14.40 1.66 0.51
C SER A 167 -14.23 0.29 1.22
N SER A 168 -15.23 -0.12 1.98
CA SER A 168 -15.23 -1.43 2.64
C SER A 168 -15.11 -2.60 1.66
N ASP A 169 -15.68 -2.49 0.45
CA ASP A 169 -15.60 -3.51 -0.59
C ASP A 169 -14.16 -3.64 -1.12
N ILE A 170 -13.48 -2.52 -1.35
CA ILE A 170 -12.06 -2.50 -1.74
C ILE A 170 -11.20 -3.08 -0.61
N ALA A 171 -11.41 -2.65 0.63
CA ALA A 171 -10.71 -3.18 1.80
C ALA A 171 -10.90 -4.69 1.95
N SER A 172 -12.12 -5.19 1.77
CA SER A 172 -12.45 -6.62 1.78
C SER A 172 -11.72 -7.39 0.69
N THR A 173 -11.67 -6.85 -0.53
CA THR A 173 -10.92 -7.44 -1.64
C THR A 173 -9.43 -7.53 -1.33
N ILE A 174 -8.80 -6.45 -0.84
CA ILE A 174 -7.39 -6.42 -0.46
C ILE A 174 -7.11 -7.42 0.67
N LYS A 175 -7.98 -7.46 1.69
CA LYS A 175 -7.91 -8.41 2.82
C LYS A 175 -7.91 -9.87 2.31
N SER A 176 -8.76 -10.17 1.32
CA SER A 176 -8.81 -11.51 0.70
C SER A 176 -7.51 -11.85 -0.04
N TYR A 177 -6.86 -10.88 -0.70
CA TYR A 177 -5.59 -11.07 -1.38
C TYR A 177 -4.43 -11.26 -0.39
N MET A 178 -4.42 -10.49 0.71
CA MET A 178 -3.45 -10.66 1.79
C MET A 178 -3.57 -12.04 2.43
N LYS A 179 -4.81 -12.49 2.71
CA LYS A 179 -5.05 -13.84 3.23
C LYS A 179 -4.57 -14.91 2.24
N TYR A 180 -4.90 -14.78 0.95
CA TYR A 180 -4.46 -15.71 -0.08
C TYR A 180 -2.92 -15.80 -0.19
N LEU A 181 -2.21 -14.66 -0.04
CA LEU A 181 -0.76 -14.63 0.01
C LEU A 181 -0.23 -15.46 1.18
N VAL A 182 -0.74 -15.26 2.38
CA VAL A 182 -0.31 -15.98 3.59
C VAL A 182 -0.61 -17.46 3.46
N ASP A 183 -1.84 -17.84 3.11
CA ASP A 183 -2.29 -19.23 3.02
C ASP A 183 -1.49 -20.05 1.99
N ASN A 184 -0.94 -19.39 0.96
CA ASN A 184 -0.22 -20.07 -0.13
C ASN A 184 1.30 -19.91 -0.10
N ASN A 185 1.86 -19.12 0.85
CA ASN A 185 3.30 -18.89 0.97
C ASN A 185 3.90 -19.36 2.31
N LEU A 186 3.09 -19.84 3.26
CA LEU A 186 3.52 -20.23 4.61
C LEU A 186 4.69 -21.25 4.66
N TYR A 187 4.88 -22.01 3.59
CA TYR A 187 5.96 -23.02 3.51
C TYR A 187 7.25 -22.52 2.84
N ARG A 188 7.35 -21.24 2.47
CA ARG A 188 8.51 -20.67 1.78
C ARG A 188 9.44 -19.84 2.68
N TRP A 189 9.03 -19.58 3.91
CA TRP A 189 9.89 -18.90 4.89
C TRP A 189 10.29 -19.89 5.97
N PRO A 190 11.61 -20.09 6.19
CA PRO A 190 12.09 -20.91 7.31
C PRO A 190 11.75 -20.26 8.65
#